data_8cd7a55b9599da8c51cbbd05fc71cfb1
#
_entry.id   8cd7a55b9599da8c51cbbd05fc71cfb1
#
_cell.length_a   1.000
_cell.length_b   1.000
_cell.length_c   1.000
_cell.angle_alpha   90.00
_cell.angle_beta   90.00
_cell.angle_gamma   90.00
#
_symmetry.space_group_name_H-M   'P 1'
#
loop_
_entity.id
_entity.type
_entity.pdbx_description
1 polymer ?
#
loop_
_entity_poly.entity_id
_entity_poly.type
_entity_poly.pdbx_seq_one_letter_code
_entity_poly.pdbx_strand_id
1 'polypeptide(L)'
;LPEENTFDTSPYSILVVDDNPDLTDFLKKSLGEYFKRVVIASDGVEALQLTRNHAPDIIVSDVMMPRMNGYELCKGIKEDLAVSHIPIILLTARDDKESQLSGYKNGADAYLTKPFEIEMLMEIIRNRLKNRESIKKRYLNTGLVPAPEESTFSQADETFLLKLNKIIQEHLDSSNLDVTFI
;
A
#
# COMPACT_ATOMS: atom_id res chain seq x y z
N LEU A 1 29.26 -13.42 8.78
CA LEU A 1 28.57 -12.24 8.29
C LEU A 1 27.49 -11.90 9.31
N PRO A 2 27.29 -10.65 9.71
CA PRO A 2 26.20 -10.31 10.59
C PRO A 2 24.88 -10.68 9.91
N GLU A 3 23.99 -11.37 10.62
CA GLU A 3 22.62 -11.60 10.19
C GLU A 3 22.01 -10.22 9.91
N GLU A 4 21.74 -9.92 8.65
CA GLU A 4 21.02 -8.71 8.28
C GLU A 4 19.69 -8.78 9.02
N ASN A 5 19.44 -7.77 9.83
CA ASN A 5 18.21 -7.60 10.61
C ASN A 5 17.06 -7.35 9.63
N THR A 6 16.63 -8.43 8.95
CA THR A 6 15.59 -8.40 7.94
C THR A 6 14.27 -8.11 8.63
N PHE A 7 13.53 -7.12 8.11
CA PHE A 7 12.22 -6.74 8.65
C PHE A 7 11.27 -7.94 8.58
N ASP A 8 10.70 -8.31 9.75
CA ASP A 8 9.77 -9.43 9.87
C ASP A 8 8.41 -9.08 9.25
N THR A 9 8.03 -9.84 8.22
CA THR A 9 6.75 -9.69 7.53
C THR A 9 5.68 -10.68 8.01
N SER A 10 6.02 -11.59 8.91
CA SER A 10 5.11 -12.64 9.39
C SER A 10 3.81 -12.14 10.07
N PRO A 11 3.74 -10.96 10.71
CA PRO A 11 2.48 -10.48 11.27
C PRO A 11 1.56 -9.80 10.25
N TYR A 12 2.04 -9.53 9.03
CA TYR A 12 1.32 -8.76 8.02
C TYR A 12 0.52 -9.62 7.05
N SER A 13 -0.49 -9.00 6.43
CA SER A 13 -1.31 -9.57 5.36
C SER A 13 -1.02 -8.87 4.03
N ILE A 14 -1.05 -9.62 2.94
CA ILE A 14 -0.82 -9.12 1.59
C ILE A 14 -1.97 -9.49 0.66
N LEU A 15 -2.38 -8.55 -0.19
CA LEU A 15 -3.29 -8.78 -1.30
C LEU A 15 -2.49 -8.79 -2.61
N VAL A 16 -2.58 -9.89 -3.35
CA VAL A 16 -1.99 -10.05 -4.69
C VAL A 16 -3.10 -10.01 -5.72
N VAL A 17 -2.94 -9.18 -6.73
CA VAL A 17 -3.94 -8.92 -7.77
C VAL A 17 -3.32 -9.15 -9.14
N ASP A 18 -3.76 -10.18 -9.83
CA ASP A 18 -3.31 -10.50 -11.19
C ASP A 18 -4.36 -11.43 -11.83
N ASP A 19 -4.67 -11.27 -13.12
CA ASP A 19 -5.62 -12.10 -13.85
C ASP A 19 -5.01 -13.42 -14.33
N ASN A 20 -3.69 -13.59 -14.20
CA ASN A 20 -2.99 -14.82 -14.52
C ASN A 20 -2.97 -15.78 -13.32
N PRO A 21 -3.71 -16.92 -13.38
CA PRO A 21 -3.79 -17.85 -12.27
C PRO A 21 -2.45 -18.52 -11.95
N ASP A 22 -1.58 -18.77 -12.94
CA ASP A 22 -0.28 -19.38 -12.69
C ASP A 22 0.63 -18.47 -11.90
N LEU A 23 0.59 -17.15 -12.17
CA LEU A 23 1.37 -16.16 -11.44
C LEU A 23 0.82 -15.96 -10.01
N THR A 24 -0.51 -15.89 -9.85
CA THR A 24 -1.11 -15.75 -8.52
C THR A 24 -0.85 -16.98 -7.65
N ASP A 25 -0.91 -18.19 -8.21
CA ASP A 25 -0.59 -19.43 -7.49
C ASP A 25 0.89 -19.47 -7.09
N PHE A 26 1.79 -19.08 -7.99
CA PHE A 26 3.22 -18.95 -7.69
C PHE A 26 3.47 -17.95 -6.55
N LEU A 27 2.91 -16.73 -6.66
CA LEU A 27 3.08 -15.69 -5.65
C LEU A 27 2.46 -16.09 -4.31
N LYS A 28 1.27 -16.70 -4.33
CA LYS A 28 0.62 -17.21 -3.12
C LYS A 28 1.49 -18.22 -2.38
N LYS A 29 2.09 -19.16 -3.11
CA LYS A 29 3.00 -20.16 -2.53
C LYS A 29 4.28 -19.52 -2.00
N SER A 30 4.93 -18.67 -2.80
CA SER A 30 6.20 -18.04 -2.44
C SER A 30 6.06 -17.07 -1.27
N LEU A 31 4.99 -16.27 -1.24
CA LEU A 31 4.75 -15.28 -0.18
C LEU A 31 4.10 -15.90 1.08
N GLY A 32 3.47 -17.07 0.95
CA GLY A 32 2.81 -17.74 2.06
C GLY A 32 3.72 -18.12 3.23
N GLU A 33 5.03 -18.24 2.98
CA GLU A 33 6.04 -18.51 4.01
C GLU A 33 6.43 -17.26 4.81
N TYR A 34 6.16 -16.07 4.26
CA TYR A 34 6.59 -14.78 4.81
C TYR A 34 5.47 -13.95 5.42
N PHE A 35 4.21 -14.25 5.09
CA PHE A 35 3.06 -13.45 5.50
C PHE A 35 2.06 -14.27 6.31
N LYS A 36 1.42 -13.62 7.29
CA LYS A 36 0.32 -14.20 8.05
C LYS A 36 -0.84 -14.65 7.14
N ARG A 37 -1.10 -13.90 6.07
CA ARG A 37 -2.20 -14.16 5.13
C ARG A 37 -1.87 -13.59 3.76
N VAL A 38 -2.04 -14.41 2.73
CA VAL A 38 -2.00 -14.01 1.32
C VAL A 38 -3.39 -14.13 0.75
N VAL A 39 -3.96 -13.02 0.31
CA VAL A 39 -5.28 -12.93 -0.34
C VAL A 39 -5.04 -12.72 -1.83
N ILE A 40 -5.86 -13.34 -2.67
CA ILE A 40 -5.77 -13.23 -4.14
C ILE A 40 -7.02 -12.54 -4.65
N ALA A 41 -6.85 -11.65 -5.63
CA ALA A 41 -7.91 -11.10 -6.47
C ALA A 41 -7.53 -11.26 -7.95
N SER A 42 -8.52 -11.47 -8.80
CA SER A 42 -8.35 -11.68 -10.25
C SER A 42 -8.41 -10.39 -11.08
N ASP A 43 -8.81 -9.28 -10.47
CA ASP A 43 -8.88 -7.95 -11.11
C ASP A 43 -9.03 -6.82 -10.08
N GLY A 44 -8.98 -5.57 -10.56
CA GLY A 44 -9.04 -4.39 -9.71
C GLY A 44 -10.38 -4.20 -8.99
N VAL A 45 -11.51 -4.65 -9.56
CA VAL A 45 -12.83 -4.50 -8.93
C VAL A 45 -12.91 -5.40 -7.69
N GLU A 46 -12.54 -6.67 -7.83
CA GLU A 46 -12.47 -7.62 -6.73
C GLU A 46 -11.47 -7.15 -5.66
N ALA A 47 -10.29 -6.68 -6.11
CA ALA A 47 -9.25 -6.17 -5.22
C ALA A 47 -9.73 -4.98 -4.38
N LEU A 48 -10.45 -4.02 -4.97
CA LEU A 48 -10.99 -2.87 -4.26
C LEU A 48 -12.00 -3.28 -3.18
N GLN A 49 -12.87 -4.26 -3.48
CA GLN A 49 -13.82 -4.81 -2.51
C GLN A 49 -13.10 -5.54 -1.36
N LEU A 50 -12.11 -6.39 -1.69
CA LEU A 50 -11.32 -7.11 -0.70
C LEU A 50 -10.50 -6.16 0.18
N THR A 51 -9.98 -5.07 -0.40
CA THR A 51 -9.23 -4.06 0.35
C THR A 51 -10.12 -3.37 1.38
N ARG A 52 -11.33 -2.98 1.03
CA ARG A 52 -12.31 -2.37 1.97
C ARG A 52 -12.75 -3.33 3.07
N ASN A 53 -12.94 -4.60 2.73
CA ASN A 53 -13.46 -5.59 3.69
C ASN A 53 -12.39 -6.15 4.63
N HIS A 54 -11.14 -6.23 4.20
CA HIS A 54 -10.08 -6.95 4.92
C HIS A 54 -8.89 -6.08 5.30
N ALA A 55 -8.78 -4.86 4.76
CA ALA A 55 -7.71 -3.90 5.02
C ALA A 55 -6.30 -4.57 5.04
N PRO A 56 -5.82 -5.12 3.91
CA PRO A 56 -4.50 -5.75 3.85
C PRO A 56 -3.41 -4.72 4.19
N ASP A 57 -2.26 -5.19 4.68
CA ASP A 57 -1.18 -4.29 5.05
C ASP A 57 -0.40 -3.77 3.84
N ILE A 58 -0.43 -4.49 2.73
CA ILE A 58 0.21 -4.12 1.47
C ILE A 58 -0.51 -4.79 0.29
N ILE A 59 -0.48 -4.14 -0.87
CA ILE A 59 -1.07 -4.63 -2.12
C ILE A 59 0.03 -4.74 -3.18
N VAL A 60 0.05 -5.87 -3.90
CA VAL A 60 0.86 -6.08 -5.11
C VAL A 60 -0.11 -6.35 -6.25
N SER A 61 -0.13 -5.50 -7.27
CA SER A 61 -1.09 -5.59 -8.37
C SER A 61 -0.40 -5.55 -9.72
N ASP A 62 -0.83 -6.43 -10.62
CA ASP A 62 -0.55 -6.23 -12.05
C ASP A 62 -1.19 -4.92 -12.53
N VAL A 63 -0.57 -4.32 -13.55
CA VAL A 63 -1.12 -3.14 -14.23
C VAL A 63 -2.19 -3.55 -15.25
N MET A 64 -1.93 -4.59 -16.03
CA MET A 64 -2.75 -4.97 -17.17
C MET A 64 -3.76 -6.06 -16.80
N MET A 65 -4.93 -5.65 -16.34
CA MET A 65 -6.00 -6.57 -15.95
C MET A 65 -7.34 -6.17 -16.57
N PRO A 66 -8.27 -7.13 -16.77
CA PRO A 66 -9.62 -6.85 -17.26
C PRO A 66 -10.45 -6.06 -16.21
N ARG A 67 -11.52 -5.45 -16.65
CA ARG A 67 -12.52 -4.70 -15.87
C ARG A 67 -11.98 -3.43 -15.20
N MET A 68 -10.95 -3.55 -14.38
CA MET A 68 -10.28 -2.43 -13.71
C MET A 68 -8.78 -2.73 -13.69
N ASN A 69 -7.98 -1.90 -14.32
CA ASN A 69 -6.53 -2.04 -14.37
C ASN A 69 -5.86 -1.59 -13.06
N GLY A 70 -4.56 -1.90 -12.90
CA GLY A 70 -3.82 -1.58 -11.68
C GLY A 70 -3.70 -0.08 -11.37
N TYR A 71 -3.70 0.78 -12.37
CA TYR A 71 -3.69 2.24 -12.18
C TYR A 71 -5.04 2.75 -11.65
N GLU A 72 -6.13 2.25 -12.19
CA GLU A 72 -7.49 2.58 -11.74
C GLU A 72 -7.72 2.07 -10.31
N LEU A 73 -7.25 0.85 -10.00
CA LEU A 73 -7.27 0.30 -8.65
C LEU A 73 -6.49 1.20 -7.68
N CYS A 74 -5.27 1.57 -8.04
CA CYS A 74 -4.42 2.45 -7.24
C CYS A 74 -5.12 3.77 -6.94
N LYS A 75 -5.66 4.42 -7.97
CA LYS A 75 -6.44 5.67 -7.82
C LYS A 75 -7.63 5.47 -6.88
N GLY A 76 -8.43 4.42 -7.07
CA GLY A 76 -9.59 4.13 -6.24
C GLY A 76 -9.25 3.92 -4.76
N ILE A 77 -8.10 3.28 -4.47
CA ILE A 77 -7.62 3.09 -3.11
C ILE A 77 -7.10 4.41 -2.52
N LYS A 78 -6.32 5.19 -3.27
CA LYS A 78 -5.73 6.45 -2.77
C LYS A 78 -6.76 7.56 -2.57
N GLU A 79 -7.89 7.51 -3.25
CA GLU A 79 -9.02 8.43 -3.07
C GLU A 79 -9.93 8.03 -1.88
N ASP A 80 -9.87 6.79 -1.40
CA ASP A 80 -10.66 6.28 -0.28
C ASP A 80 -9.88 6.44 1.04
N LEU A 81 -10.30 7.40 1.87
CA LEU A 81 -9.62 7.76 3.12
C LEU A 81 -9.43 6.57 4.09
N ALA A 82 -10.34 5.61 4.07
CA ALA A 82 -10.25 4.44 4.97
C ALA A 82 -9.08 3.52 4.64
N VAL A 83 -8.66 3.45 3.37
CA VAL A 83 -7.65 2.52 2.86
C VAL A 83 -6.49 3.21 2.11
N SER A 84 -6.52 4.54 1.95
CA SER A 84 -5.50 5.32 1.21
C SER A 84 -4.08 5.15 1.75
N HIS A 85 -3.95 4.82 3.03
CA HIS A 85 -2.68 4.57 3.71
C HIS A 85 -2.03 3.22 3.36
N ILE A 86 -2.74 2.33 2.65
CA ILE A 86 -2.22 1.01 2.28
C ILE A 86 -1.24 1.18 1.10
N PRO A 87 0.02 0.73 1.24
CA PRO A 87 0.99 0.82 0.16
C PRO A 87 0.64 -0.14 -0.99
N ILE A 88 0.84 0.35 -2.22
CA ILE A 88 0.57 -0.39 -3.45
C ILE A 88 1.84 -0.47 -4.29
N ILE A 89 2.22 -1.70 -4.66
CA ILE A 89 3.29 -2.00 -5.59
C ILE A 89 2.64 -2.44 -6.91
N LEU A 90 2.98 -1.77 -8.01
CA LEU A 90 2.51 -2.14 -9.35
C LEU A 90 3.54 -2.97 -10.10
N LEU A 91 3.09 -4.11 -10.63
CA LEU A 91 3.88 -4.96 -11.51
C LEU A 91 3.64 -4.52 -12.96
N THR A 92 4.69 -4.12 -13.66
CA THR A 92 4.60 -3.55 -15.01
C THR A 92 5.33 -4.37 -16.05
N ALA A 93 4.87 -4.34 -17.31
CA ALA A 93 5.63 -4.89 -18.41
C ALA A 93 6.84 -3.99 -18.75
N ARG A 94 7.88 -4.58 -19.36
CA ARG A 94 9.16 -3.90 -19.69
C ARG A 94 9.00 -2.71 -20.65
N ASP A 95 7.98 -2.76 -21.50
CA ASP A 95 7.76 -1.78 -22.57
C ASP A 95 6.84 -0.62 -22.15
N ASP A 96 6.37 -0.62 -20.90
CA ASP A 96 5.37 0.33 -20.40
C ASP A 96 6.01 1.60 -19.76
N LYS A 97 7.06 2.14 -20.41
CA LYS A 97 7.77 3.34 -19.92
C LYS A 97 6.91 4.62 -19.91
N GLU A 98 5.98 4.75 -20.85
CA GLU A 98 5.06 5.90 -20.88
C GLU A 98 4.03 5.82 -19.75
N SER A 99 3.58 4.62 -19.43
CA SER A 99 2.66 4.39 -18.32
C SER A 99 3.33 4.51 -16.95
N GLN A 100 4.65 4.24 -16.84
CA GLN A 100 5.40 4.50 -15.60
C GLN A 100 5.42 5.99 -15.25
N LEU A 101 5.61 6.89 -16.23
CA LEU A 101 5.53 8.34 -16.02
C LEU A 101 4.11 8.80 -15.64
N SER A 102 3.09 8.15 -16.19
CA SER A 102 1.68 8.36 -15.81
C SER A 102 1.38 7.75 -14.43
N GLY A 103 2.02 6.65 -14.10
CA GLY A 103 1.84 5.90 -12.86
C GLY A 103 2.29 6.66 -11.61
N TYR A 104 3.36 7.43 -11.67
CA TYR A 104 3.75 8.35 -10.58
C TYR A 104 2.65 9.38 -10.27
N LYS A 105 1.81 9.73 -11.26
CA LYS A 105 0.63 10.60 -11.06
C LYS A 105 -0.54 9.88 -10.38
N ASN A 106 -0.56 8.54 -10.39
CA ASN A 106 -1.65 7.74 -9.82
C ASN A 106 -1.43 7.31 -8.36
N GLY A 107 -0.30 7.72 -7.74
CA GLY A 107 -0.04 7.53 -6.32
C GLY A 107 0.43 6.14 -5.91
N ALA A 108 0.94 5.30 -6.83
CA ALA A 108 1.57 4.03 -6.47
C ALA A 108 2.85 4.25 -5.67
N ASP A 109 3.07 3.42 -4.66
CA ASP A 109 4.21 3.55 -3.76
C ASP A 109 5.49 2.95 -4.33
N ALA A 110 5.38 1.96 -5.22
CA ALA A 110 6.51 1.37 -5.95
C ALA A 110 6.07 0.72 -7.26
N TYR A 111 7.06 0.48 -8.12
CA TYR A 111 6.92 -0.24 -9.39
C TYR A 111 7.97 -1.35 -9.47
N LEU A 112 7.59 -2.50 -10.03
CA LEU A 112 8.49 -3.60 -10.32
C LEU A 112 8.20 -4.15 -11.72
N THR A 113 9.23 -4.18 -12.56
CA THR A 113 9.11 -4.63 -13.97
C THR A 113 9.14 -6.14 -14.07
N LYS A 114 8.19 -6.73 -14.79
CA LYS A 114 8.19 -8.16 -15.17
C LYS A 114 9.18 -8.41 -16.32
N PRO A 115 9.97 -9.53 -16.31
CA PRO A 115 10.04 -10.54 -15.24
C PRO A 115 10.88 -10.06 -14.04
N PHE A 116 10.54 -10.53 -12.84
CA PHE A 116 11.23 -10.18 -11.60
C PHE A 116 11.54 -11.44 -10.76
N GLU A 117 12.50 -11.30 -9.87
CA GLU A 117 12.82 -12.30 -8.86
C GLU A 117 12.03 -12.04 -7.57
N ILE A 118 11.64 -13.10 -6.87
CA ILE A 118 10.82 -12.99 -5.66
C ILE A 118 11.54 -12.22 -4.55
N GLU A 119 12.87 -12.37 -4.47
CA GLU A 119 13.73 -11.67 -3.53
C GLU A 119 13.65 -10.15 -3.72
N MET A 120 13.64 -9.68 -4.97
CA MET A 120 13.51 -8.25 -5.29
C MET A 120 12.13 -7.71 -4.90
N LEU A 121 11.06 -8.47 -5.16
CA LEU A 121 9.72 -8.11 -4.71
C LEU A 121 9.67 -8.03 -3.18
N MET A 122 10.24 -9.00 -2.47
CA MET A 122 10.28 -9.02 -1.01
C MET A 122 11.06 -7.83 -0.42
N GLU A 123 12.16 -7.41 -1.04
CA GLU A 123 12.90 -6.21 -0.61
C GLU A 123 12.06 -4.93 -0.72
N ILE A 124 11.33 -4.76 -1.83
CA ILE A 124 10.42 -3.62 -2.00
C ILE A 124 9.32 -3.66 -0.94
N ILE A 125 8.71 -4.83 -0.72
CA ILE A 125 7.65 -5.03 0.28
C ILE A 125 8.16 -4.67 1.69
N ARG A 126 9.30 -5.22 2.12
CA ARG A 126 9.90 -4.94 3.42
C ARG A 126 10.16 -3.46 3.63
N ASN A 127 10.70 -2.78 2.62
CA ASN A 127 10.95 -1.34 2.68
C ASN A 127 9.65 -0.54 2.85
N ARG A 128 8.57 -0.89 2.15
CA ARG A 128 7.28 -0.19 2.27
C ARG A 128 6.64 -0.41 3.64
N LEU A 129 6.61 -1.63 4.13
CA LEU A 129 6.07 -1.96 5.45
C LEU A 129 6.90 -1.31 6.57
N LYS A 130 8.24 -1.35 6.49
CA LYS A 130 9.13 -0.70 7.45
C LYS A 130 8.91 0.81 7.52
N ASN A 131 8.77 1.47 6.38
CA ASN A 131 8.48 2.90 6.32
C ASN A 131 7.14 3.21 6.99
N ARG A 132 6.08 2.45 6.68
CA ARG A 132 4.76 2.59 7.31
C ARG A 132 4.83 2.45 8.84
N GLU A 133 5.54 1.44 9.35
CA GLU A 133 5.74 1.24 10.79
C GLU A 133 6.53 2.39 11.45
N SER A 134 7.54 2.91 10.77
CA SER A 134 8.33 4.04 11.27
C SER A 134 7.48 5.31 11.41
N ILE A 135 6.63 5.56 10.43
CA ILE A 135 5.67 6.65 10.42
C ILE A 135 4.71 6.50 11.60
N LYS A 136 4.06 5.34 11.72
CA LYS A 136 3.12 5.03 12.81
C LYS A 136 3.76 5.21 14.19
N LYS A 137 4.99 4.73 14.40
CA LYS A 137 5.73 4.89 15.67
C LYS A 137 6.02 6.36 15.98
N ARG A 138 6.40 7.17 14.99
CA ARG A 138 6.63 8.60 15.18
C ARG A 138 5.36 9.31 15.67
N TYR A 139 4.21 9.05 15.06
CA TYR A 139 2.93 9.64 15.48
C TYR A 139 2.50 9.22 16.87
N LEU A 140 2.64 7.93 17.22
CA LEU A 140 2.28 7.44 18.56
C LEU A 140 3.17 7.99 19.66
N ASN A 141 4.45 8.25 19.37
CA ASN A 141 5.42 8.68 20.39
C ASN A 141 5.50 10.20 20.58
N THR A 142 5.12 11.01 19.60
CA THR A 142 5.33 12.47 19.67
C THR A 142 4.07 13.25 19.96
N GLY A 143 2.88 12.70 19.75
CA GLY A 143 1.60 13.43 19.92
C GLY A 143 1.51 14.73 19.09
N LEU A 144 2.54 15.05 18.31
CA LEU A 144 2.70 16.25 17.50
C LEU A 144 3.04 15.83 16.07
N VAL A 145 2.44 16.48 15.12
CA VAL A 145 2.78 16.33 13.69
C VAL A 145 4.20 16.88 13.48
N PRO A 146 5.15 16.09 12.98
CA PRO A 146 6.46 16.61 12.62
C PRO A 146 6.33 17.68 11.53
N ALA A 147 7.13 18.75 11.61
CA ALA A 147 7.24 19.72 10.53
C ALA A 147 7.70 19.03 9.23
N PRO A 148 7.27 19.50 8.04
CA PRO A 148 7.42 18.81 6.76
C PRO A 148 8.86 18.68 6.21
N GLU A 149 9.89 19.10 6.92
CA GLU A 149 11.23 19.26 6.37
C GLU A 149 12.02 17.97 6.09
N GLU A 150 11.54 16.79 6.55
CA GLU A 150 12.23 15.50 6.31
C GLU A 150 11.28 14.33 6.02
N SER A 151 10.09 14.56 5.50
CA SER A 151 9.13 13.48 5.32
C SER A 151 9.31 12.77 3.98
N THR A 152 9.55 11.46 4.03
CA THR A 152 9.41 10.52 2.92
C THR A 152 7.94 10.14 2.68
N PHE A 153 7.01 11.04 3.00
CA PHE A 153 5.58 10.84 2.79
C PHE A 153 5.21 10.97 1.32
N SER A 154 4.27 10.16 0.87
CA SER A 154 3.57 10.48 -0.36
C SER A 154 2.74 11.74 -0.15
N GLN A 155 2.53 12.52 -1.21
CA GLN A 155 1.71 13.72 -1.16
C GLN A 155 0.26 13.47 -0.67
N ALA A 156 -0.22 12.22 -0.81
CA ALA A 156 -1.50 11.76 -0.31
C ALA A 156 -1.50 11.58 1.22
N ASP A 157 -0.41 11.07 1.79
CA ASP A 157 -0.26 10.88 3.25
C ASP A 157 -0.19 12.24 3.96
N GLU A 158 0.53 13.21 3.41
CA GLU A 158 0.58 14.58 3.95
C GLU A 158 -0.80 15.23 3.94
N THR A 159 -1.54 15.09 2.84
CA THR A 159 -2.88 15.65 2.71
C THR A 159 -3.87 15.01 3.70
N PHE A 160 -3.77 13.69 3.90
CA PHE A 160 -4.59 12.97 4.88
C PHE A 160 -4.31 13.45 6.29
N LEU A 161 -3.04 13.54 6.67
CA LEU A 161 -2.62 13.94 8.02
C LEU A 161 -2.98 15.39 8.33
N LEU A 162 -2.86 16.30 7.36
CA LEU A 162 -3.30 17.69 7.50
C LEU A 162 -4.81 17.78 7.70
N LYS A 163 -5.61 17.00 6.95
CA LYS A 163 -7.06 16.94 7.13
C LYS A 163 -7.45 16.36 8.48
N LEU A 164 -6.81 15.26 8.90
CA LEU A 164 -7.04 14.63 10.19
C LEU A 164 -6.75 15.59 11.34
N ASN A 165 -5.61 16.29 11.31
CA ASN A 165 -5.27 17.29 12.32
C ASN A 165 -6.26 18.44 12.37
N LYS A 166 -6.70 18.93 11.22
CA LYS A 166 -7.71 19.99 11.15
C LYS A 166 -9.01 19.55 11.82
N ILE A 167 -9.50 18.35 11.52
CA ILE A 167 -10.71 17.77 12.12
C ILE A 167 -10.52 17.58 13.63
N ILE A 168 -9.39 17.07 14.08
CA ILE A 168 -9.10 16.90 15.50
C ILE A 168 -9.08 18.26 16.20
N GLN A 169 -8.40 19.27 15.66
CA GLN A 169 -8.34 20.62 16.27
C GLN A 169 -9.69 21.32 16.31
N GLU A 170 -10.52 21.16 15.26
CA GLU A 170 -11.86 21.75 15.19
C GLU A 170 -12.87 21.10 16.15
N HIS A 171 -12.59 19.86 16.61
CA HIS A 171 -13.53 19.07 17.42
C HIS A 171 -12.97 18.63 18.78
N LEU A 172 -11.78 19.13 19.17
CA LEU A 172 -11.12 18.76 20.44
C LEU A 172 -12.01 19.06 21.67
N ASP A 173 -12.92 20.01 21.58
CA ASP A 173 -13.81 20.41 22.69
C ASP A 173 -15.21 19.77 22.57
N SER A 174 -15.49 18.99 21.54
CA SER A 174 -16.79 18.30 21.39
C SER A 174 -16.69 16.87 21.90
N SER A 175 -17.44 16.55 22.94
CA SER A 175 -17.59 15.19 23.50
C SER A 175 -18.25 14.17 22.52
N ASN A 176 -18.45 14.55 21.26
CA ASN A 176 -19.09 13.76 20.19
C ASN A 176 -18.17 13.56 18.99
N LEU A 177 -16.93 13.14 19.19
CA LEU A 177 -16.09 12.64 18.11
C LEU A 177 -16.63 11.25 17.69
N ASP A 178 -17.51 11.24 16.68
CA ASP A 178 -17.96 10.01 16.03
C ASP A 178 -17.15 9.79 14.73
N VAL A 179 -16.90 8.52 14.40
CA VAL A 179 -16.13 8.08 13.22
C VAL A 179 -16.76 8.56 11.89
N THR A 180 -17.99 9.04 11.93
CA THR A 180 -18.70 9.64 10.79
C THR A 180 -18.15 10.99 10.33
N PHE A 181 -17.25 11.62 11.10
CA PHE A 181 -16.62 12.91 10.74
C PHE A 181 -15.24 12.76 10.08
N ILE A 182 -14.69 11.55 9.97
CA ILE A 182 -13.43 11.20 9.30
C ILE A 182 -13.75 10.54 7.97
#